data_916034f71ab72dbfdcfefd8aec352861
#
_entry.id   916034f71ab72dbfdcfefd8aec352861
#
_cell.length_a   1.000
_cell.length_b   1.000
_cell.length_c   1.000
_cell.angle_alpha   90.00
_cell.angle_beta   90.00
_cell.angle_gamma   90.00
#
_symmetry.space_group_name_H-M   'P 1'
#
loop_
_entity.id
_entity.type
_entity.pdbx_description
1 polymer ?
#
loop_
_entity_poly.entity_id
_entity_poly.type
_entity_poly.pdbx_seq_one_letter_code
_entity_poly.pdbx_strand_id
1 'polypeptide(L)'
;MAYFKRDRFGGIAPGVAPRLLAESFGQVAENVDVESGRLVALKNDVNVNINTTLNSNAHQGKLNTFSKKSLYFYKDTFFLAFAETNVNVVPGPIPGDTTNRIYITGAFKDTNGTGDFPRVLSQTEVLEDANGADPTNTPPARSGFRLGIPAPGNAPTTTKSGSASTTQTPNDVSYVYTFVSSFGEEGPPSAPSDIIQLTDTETVVVGVPSFPTSGDFTDNRNFNAGAKKRLYRSNTGSTNTTFQFVAETDYTNTTITDDKDADALGEVLPSSDWIGPPDDDTTLYPDGPMINLIPLAQGVMA
;
A
#
# COMPACT_ATOMS: atom_id res chain seq x y z
N MET A 1 38.97 -25.05 -50.95
CA MET A 1 38.25 -24.23 -49.95
C MET A 1 38.75 -24.67 -48.58
N ALA A 2 39.38 -23.78 -47.84
CA ALA A 2 39.88 -24.15 -46.53
C ALA A 2 38.70 -24.22 -45.54
N TYR A 3 38.50 -25.38 -44.94
CA TYR A 3 37.47 -25.59 -43.94
C TYR A 3 38.04 -25.25 -42.57
N PHE A 4 37.44 -24.31 -41.86
CA PHE A 4 37.79 -23.93 -40.50
C PHE A 4 36.65 -24.34 -39.55
N LYS A 5 36.97 -25.22 -38.59
CA LYS A 5 36.00 -25.67 -37.58
C LYS A 5 36.48 -25.25 -36.21
N ARG A 6 35.62 -24.59 -35.44
CA ARG A 6 35.83 -24.33 -34.01
C ARG A 6 34.82 -25.14 -33.20
N ASP A 7 35.33 -25.85 -32.24
CA ASP A 7 34.50 -26.71 -31.40
C ASP A 7 34.14 -26.06 -30.08
N ARG A 8 34.76 -24.91 -29.74
CA ARG A 8 34.52 -24.21 -28.47
C ARG A 8 34.74 -22.72 -28.63
N PHE A 9 33.89 -21.94 -28.02
CA PHE A 9 34.02 -20.48 -27.88
C PHE A 9 34.37 -20.13 -26.42
N GLY A 10 35.48 -19.42 -26.20
CA GLY A 10 35.99 -19.09 -24.87
C GLY A 10 35.48 -17.75 -24.31
N GLY A 11 34.81 -16.96 -25.13
CA GLY A 11 34.32 -15.63 -24.74
C GLY A 11 34.85 -14.51 -25.63
N ILE A 12 34.59 -13.28 -25.21
CA ILE A 12 35.03 -12.05 -25.90
C ILE A 12 36.13 -11.38 -25.08
N ALA A 13 37.24 -11.06 -25.72
CA ALA A 13 38.39 -10.39 -25.13
C ALA A 13 38.77 -9.12 -25.90
N PRO A 14 37.99 -8.03 -25.79
CA PRO A 14 38.18 -6.84 -26.62
C PRO A 14 39.46 -6.08 -26.36
N GLY A 15 40.05 -6.20 -25.20
CA GLY A 15 41.31 -5.54 -24.82
C GLY A 15 42.58 -6.24 -25.29
N VAL A 16 42.48 -7.43 -25.89
CA VAL A 16 43.65 -8.20 -26.35
C VAL A 16 43.91 -7.87 -27.82
N ALA A 17 45.15 -7.54 -28.14
CA ALA A 17 45.54 -7.31 -29.54
C ALA A 17 45.24 -8.54 -30.40
N PRO A 18 44.73 -8.41 -31.64
CA PRO A 18 44.31 -9.52 -32.48
C PRO A 18 45.34 -10.64 -32.65
N ARG A 19 46.61 -10.26 -32.74
CA ARG A 19 47.75 -11.20 -32.90
C ARG A 19 48.06 -12.06 -31.64
N LEU A 20 47.56 -11.61 -30.49
CA LEU A 20 47.77 -12.30 -29.19
C LEU A 20 46.48 -13.00 -28.72
N LEU A 21 45.41 -12.87 -29.48
CA LEU A 21 44.13 -13.46 -29.13
C LEU A 21 44.19 -14.97 -29.35
N ALA A 22 43.89 -15.73 -28.30
CA ALA A 22 43.81 -17.17 -28.42
C ALA A 22 42.68 -17.56 -29.39
N GLU A 23 42.86 -18.66 -30.13
CA GLU A 23 41.92 -19.06 -31.19
C GLU A 23 40.47 -19.28 -30.73
N SER A 24 40.25 -19.56 -29.44
CA SER A 24 38.91 -19.76 -28.87
C SER A 24 38.16 -18.47 -28.52
N PHE A 25 38.82 -17.31 -28.56
CA PHE A 25 38.22 -16.04 -28.18
C PHE A 25 37.90 -15.18 -29.39
N GLY A 26 36.84 -14.36 -29.26
CA GLY A 26 36.50 -13.30 -30.18
C GLY A 26 36.91 -11.93 -29.65
N GLN A 27 37.11 -10.96 -30.52
CA GLN A 27 37.34 -9.55 -30.16
C GLN A 27 36.05 -8.77 -30.14
N VAL A 28 35.19 -9.07 -31.07
CA VAL A 28 33.86 -8.44 -31.24
C VAL A 28 32.86 -9.55 -31.52
N ALA A 29 31.69 -9.44 -30.93
CA ALA A 29 30.55 -10.30 -31.24
C ALA A 29 29.33 -9.41 -31.41
N GLU A 30 28.77 -9.39 -32.60
CA GLU A 30 27.55 -8.64 -32.93
C GLU A 30 26.43 -9.62 -33.26
N ASN A 31 25.22 -9.34 -32.75
CA ASN A 31 24.03 -10.16 -32.98
C ASN A 31 24.16 -11.63 -32.56
N VAL A 32 24.98 -11.90 -31.56
CA VAL A 32 25.15 -13.23 -31.02
C VAL A 32 25.08 -13.21 -29.50
N ASP A 33 24.44 -14.24 -28.93
CA ASP A 33 24.46 -14.54 -27.52
C ASP A 33 25.60 -15.52 -27.24
N VAL A 34 26.43 -15.15 -26.28
CA VAL A 34 27.63 -15.93 -25.90
C VAL A 34 27.55 -16.46 -24.45
N GLU A 35 26.47 -16.20 -23.75
CA GLU A 35 26.32 -16.48 -22.32
C GLU A 35 26.41 -17.97 -21.99
N SER A 36 25.96 -18.82 -22.88
CA SER A 36 26.01 -20.28 -22.73
C SER A 36 27.33 -20.91 -23.12
N GLY A 37 28.35 -20.14 -23.51
CA GLY A 37 29.62 -20.63 -24.11
C GLY A 37 29.43 -21.15 -25.55
N ARG A 38 28.28 -20.88 -26.15
CA ARG A 38 27.98 -21.17 -27.55
C ARG A 38 27.73 -19.86 -28.29
N LEU A 39 28.07 -19.82 -29.56
CA LEU A 39 27.65 -18.76 -30.45
C LEU A 39 26.23 -19.05 -30.93
N VAL A 40 25.28 -18.40 -30.33
CA VAL A 40 23.87 -18.50 -30.71
C VAL A 40 23.44 -17.15 -31.30
N ALA A 41 22.71 -17.15 -32.41
CA ALA A 41 22.17 -15.91 -32.96
C ALA A 41 21.24 -15.26 -31.91
N LEU A 42 21.46 -13.98 -31.66
CA LEU A 42 20.49 -13.17 -30.91
C LEU A 42 19.14 -13.28 -31.64
N LYS A 43 18.13 -13.69 -30.90
CA LYS A 43 16.78 -13.67 -31.43
C LYS A 43 16.39 -12.21 -31.66
N ASN A 44 15.81 -11.91 -32.79
CA ASN A 44 15.23 -10.58 -33.02
C ASN A 44 14.27 -10.24 -31.90
N ASP A 45 14.29 -8.99 -31.50
CA ASP A 45 13.24 -8.45 -30.64
C ASP A 45 11.88 -8.71 -31.28
N VAL A 46 11.03 -9.40 -30.56
CA VAL A 46 9.64 -9.59 -30.99
C VAL A 46 8.88 -8.38 -30.49
N ASN A 47 8.30 -7.61 -31.41
CA ASN A 47 7.37 -6.57 -31.03
C ASN A 47 6.18 -7.23 -30.30
N VAL A 48 6.19 -7.12 -28.98
CA VAL A 48 5.01 -7.48 -28.19
C VAL A 48 3.97 -6.40 -28.42
N ASN A 49 2.92 -6.75 -29.16
CA ASN A 49 1.79 -5.85 -29.32
C ASN A 49 1.02 -5.81 -28.00
N ILE A 50 1.33 -4.85 -27.17
CA ILE A 50 0.69 -4.66 -25.86
C ILE A 50 -0.84 -4.59 -26.00
N ASN A 51 -1.32 -4.09 -27.13
CA ASN A 51 -2.75 -3.99 -27.44
C ASN A 51 -3.44 -5.35 -27.62
N THR A 52 -2.71 -6.40 -28.00
CA THR A 52 -3.29 -7.75 -28.20
C THR A 52 -3.14 -8.64 -26.98
N THR A 53 -2.20 -8.34 -26.10
CA THR A 53 -1.95 -9.12 -24.87
C THR A 53 -2.92 -8.72 -23.75
N LEU A 54 -3.42 -7.50 -23.79
CA LEU A 54 -4.47 -7.00 -22.91
C LEU A 54 -5.82 -7.41 -23.47
N ASN A 55 -6.37 -8.45 -22.93
CA ASN A 55 -7.48 -9.26 -23.48
C ASN A 55 -8.86 -8.58 -23.43
N SER A 56 -8.95 -7.26 -23.54
CA SER A 56 -10.23 -6.58 -23.70
C SER A 56 -10.12 -5.34 -24.57
N ASN A 57 -11.12 -5.12 -25.41
CA ASN A 57 -11.25 -3.95 -26.27
C ASN A 57 -11.23 -2.61 -25.51
N ALA A 58 -11.52 -2.63 -24.23
CA ALA A 58 -11.50 -1.44 -23.38
C ALA A 58 -10.09 -0.92 -23.08
N HIS A 59 -9.11 -1.80 -22.96
CA HIS A 59 -7.72 -1.41 -22.70
C HIS A 59 -7.00 -0.82 -23.91
N GLN A 60 -7.34 -1.26 -25.10
CA GLN A 60 -6.69 -0.81 -26.34
C GLN A 60 -6.84 0.70 -26.56
N GLY A 61 -8.02 1.25 -26.27
CA GLY A 61 -8.28 2.69 -26.40
C GLY A 61 -7.44 3.54 -25.45
N LYS A 62 -7.26 3.09 -24.22
CA LYS A 62 -6.54 3.85 -23.18
C LYS A 62 -5.03 3.86 -23.36
N LEU A 63 -4.44 2.73 -23.74
CA LEU A 63 -3.01 2.65 -23.99
C LEU A 63 -2.53 3.51 -25.16
N ASN A 64 -3.43 3.92 -26.03
CA ASN A 64 -3.10 4.76 -27.18
C ASN A 64 -3.22 6.27 -26.90
N THR A 65 -3.79 6.68 -25.78
CA THR A 65 -4.14 8.07 -25.50
C THR A 65 -3.05 8.89 -24.80
N PHE A 66 -2.00 8.26 -24.27
CA PHE A 66 -0.92 8.96 -23.58
C PHE A 66 0.46 8.43 -23.94
N SER A 67 1.48 9.24 -23.67
CA SER A 67 2.89 8.86 -23.84
C SER A 67 3.30 7.94 -22.71
N LYS A 68 3.56 6.67 -23.02
CA LYS A 68 4.02 5.67 -22.06
C LYS A 68 5.50 5.87 -21.81
N LYS A 69 5.87 6.06 -20.53
CA LYS A 69 7.26 6.26 -20.13
C LYS A 69 7.80 5.12 -19.28
N SER A 70 6.93 4.40 -18.55
CA SER A 70 7.30 3.20 -17.81
C SER A 70 6.21 2.13 -17.90
N LEU A 71 6.63 0.88 -17.74
CA LEU A 71 5.78 -0.31 -17.80
C LEU A 71 6.09 -1.24 -16.65
N TYR A 72 5.05 -1.85 -16.09
CA TYR A 72 5.16 -2.92 -15.11
C TYR A 72 4.34 -4.12 -15.55
N PHE A 73 4.93 -5.32 -15.47
CA PHE A 73 4.25 -6.56 -15.85
C PHE A 73 3.61 -7.20 -14.62
N TYR A 74 2.30 -7.14 -14.55
CA TYR A 74 1.53 -7.62 -13.40
C TYR A 74 1.20 -9.10 -13.55
N LYS A 75 1.71 -9.92 -12.60
CA LYS A 75 1.40 -11.36 -12.49
C LYS A 75 1.51 -12.15 -13.81
N ASP A 76 2.48 -11.82 -14.63
CA ASP A 76 2.70 -12.47 -15.92
C ASP A 76 1.44 -12.49 -16.82
N THR A 77 0.53 -11.54 -16.60
CA THR A 77 -0.76 -11.52 -17.29
C THR A 77 -0.94 -10.28 -18.15
N PHE A 78 -0.65 -9.10 -17.65
CA PHE A 78 -0.83 -7.85 -18.41
C PHE A 78 0.11 -6.74 -17.95
N PHE A 79 0.28 -5.72 -18.78
CA PHE A 79 1.13 -4.58 -18.51
C PHE A 79 0.33 -3.42 -17.92
N LEU A 80 0.82 -2.86 -16.83
CA LEU A 80 0.44 -1.53 -16.36
C LEU A 80 1.38 -0.52 -17.02
N ALA A 81 0.82 0.51 -17.64
CA ALA A 81 1.58 1.55 -18.32
C ALA A 81 1.39 2.88 -17.62
N PHE A 82 2.46 3.64 -17.45
CA PHE A 82 2.47 4.91 -16.74
C PHE A 82 3.00 6.04 -17.60
N ALA A 83 2.48 7.25 -17.39
CA ALA A 83 2.93 8.46 -18.08
C ALA A 83 4.21 9.06 -17.49
N GLU A 84 4.63 8.59 -16.32
CA GLU A 84 5.82 9.06 -15.62
C GLU A 84 6.99 8.08 -15.77
N THR A 85 8.23 8.60 -15.65
CA THR A 85 9.45 7.80 -15.84
C THR A 85 9.91 7.10 -14.57
N ASN A 86 9.68 7.69 -13.40
CA ASN A 86 10.19 7.20 -12.12
C ASN A 86 9.06 6.53 -11.32
N VAL A 87 8.43 5.51 -11.91
CA VAL A 87 7.38 4.76 -11.25
C VAL A 87 7.95 3.48 -10.66
N ASN A 88 7.73 3.28 -9.38
CA ASN A 88 8.07 2.07 -8.70
C ASN A 88 6.80 1.30 -8.35
N VAL A 89 6.76 0.03 -8.71
CA VAL A 89 5.66 -0.88 -8.38
C VAL A 89 6.24 -2.07 -7.62
N VAL A 90 5.73 -2.31 -6.42
CA VAL A 90 6.20 -3.38 -5.53
C VAL A 90 5.03 -4.30 -5.19
N PRO A 91 5.17 -5.61 -5.35
CA PRO A 91 4.17 -6.57 -4.89
C PRO A 91 4.01 -6.49 -3.37
N GLY A 92 2.80 -6.77 -2.88
CA GLY A 92 2.53 -6.81 -1.45
C GLY A 92 3.46 -7.78 -0.71
N PRO A 93 4.02 -7.35 0.44
CA PRO A 93 4.99 -8.15 1.19
C PRO A 93 4.35 -9.27 2.01
N ILE A 94 3.03 -9.29 2.14
CA ILE A 94 2.31 -10.22 3.01
C ILE A 94 2.18 -11.58 2.32
N PRO A 95 2.80 -12.64 2.86
CA PRO A 95 2.65 -13.98 2.32
C PRO A 95 1.18 -14.44 2.38
N GLY A 96 0.68 -14.97 1.26
CA GLY A 96 -0.70 -15.46 1.19
C GLY A 96 -1.76 -14.37 1.09
N ASP A 97 -1.39 -13.14 0.79
CA ASP A 97 -2.36 -12.07 0.53
C ASP A 97 -3.28 -12.46 -0.63
N THR A 98 -4.55 -12.71 -0.30
CA THR A 98 -5.57 -13.13 -1.25
C THR A 98 -6.01 -12.00 -2.18
N THR A 99 -5.72 -10.77 -1.81
CA THR A 99 -6.06 -9.57 -2.60
C THR A 99 -5.00 -9.23 -3.64
N ASN A 100 -3.83 -9.88 -3.57
CA ASN A 100 -2.72 -9.68 -4.52
C ASN A 100 -2.35 -8.20 -4.71
N ARG A 101 -2.17 -7.49 -3.61
CA ARG A 101 -1.88 -6.05 -3.60
C ARG A 101 -0.55 -5.72 -4.26
N ILE A 102 -0.54 -4.57 -4.89
CA ILE A 102 0.67 -3.88 -5.32
C ILE A 102 0.71 -2.48 -4.73
N TYR A 103 1.89 -1.99 -4.50
CA TYR A 103 2.17 -0.65 -3.99
C TYR A 103 2.87 0.14 -5.07
N ILE A 104 2.42 1.38 -5.29
CA ILE A 104 2.88 2.22 -6.41
C ILE A 104 3.30 3.58 -5.88
N THR A 105 4.48 4.03 -6.27
CA THR A 105 4.96 5.40 -6.02
C THR A 105 5.41 6.07 -7.31
N GLY A 106 5.34 7.39 -7.35
CA GLY A 106 5.81 8.21 -8.48
C GLY A 106 4.96 8.14 -9.76
N ALA A 107 3.82 7.41 -9.71
CA ALA A 107 2.97 7.22 -10.87
C ALA A 107 2.07 8.41 -11.18
N PHE A 108 1.84 9.27 -10.20
CA PHE A 108 0.77 10.25 -10.23
C PHE A 108 1.28 11.66 -10.03
N LYS A 109 0.60 12.57 -10.70
CA LYS A 109 0.68 14.00 -10.43
C LYS A 109 -0.73 14.52 -10.28
N ASP A 110 -0.92 15.43 -9.34
CA ASP A 110 -2.14 16.20 -9.25
C ASP A 110 -2.33 17.09 -10.49
N THR A 111 -3.46 17.80 -10.55
CA THR A 111 -3.76 18.72 -11.63
C THR A 111 -2.76 19.90 -11.74
N ASN A 112 -1.96 20.13 -10.70
CA ASN A 112 -0.93 21.17 -10.64
C ASN A 112 0.46 20.66 -11.03
N GLY A 113 0.59 19.35 -11.33
CA GLY A 113 1.87 18.71 -11.67
C GLY A 113 2.71 18.33 -10.45
N THR A 114 2.18 18.51 -9.25
CA THR A 114 2.79 18.07 -7.99
C THR A 114 2.67 16.55 -7.87
N GLY A 115 3.65 15.90 -7.28
CA GLY A 115 3.62 14.46 -7.08
C GLY A 115 2.39 14.04 -6.27
N ASP A 116 1.74 12.97 -6.69
CA ASP A 116 0.66 12.34 -5.94
C ASP A 116 1.25 11.34 -4.93
N PHE A 117 0.42 10.93 -4.01
CA PHE A 117 0.77 10.07 -2.88
C PHE A 117 1.01 8.62 -3.28
N PRO A 118 1.80 7.86 -2.50
CA PRO A 118 1.88 6.42 -2.63
C PRO A 118 0.50 5.77 -2.61
N ARG A 119 0.29 4.77 -3.45
CA ARG A 119 -1.00 4.07 -3.56
C ARG A 119 -0.85 2.57 -3.40
N VAL A 120 -1.90 1.95 -2.92
CA VAL A 120 -2.08 0.50 -2.88
C VAL A 120 -3.27 0.12 -3.75
N LEU A 121 -3.11 -0.92 -4.55
CA LEU A 121 -4.16 -1.48 -5.38
C LEU A 121 -4.25 -2.98 -5.11
N SER A 122 -5.45 -3.48 -4.92
CA SER A 122 -5.70 -4.92 -5.00
C SER A 122 -5.86 -5.37 -6.45
N GLN A 123 -5.92 -6.66 -6.66
CA GLN A 123 -6.19 -7.21 -7.99
C GLN A 123 -7.52 -6.69 -8.56
N THR A 124 -8.51 -6.43 -7.74
CA THR A 124 -9.81 -5.92 -8.16
C THR A 124 -9.67 -4.51 -8.76
N GLU A 125 -9.03 -3.59 -8.06
CA GLU A 125 -8.82 -2.22 -8.56
C GLU A 125 -7.94 -2.21 -9.81
N VAL A 126 -6.90 -3.05 -9.84
CA VAL A 126 -6.06 -3.20 -11.02
C VAL A 126 -6.87 -3.66 -12.24
N LEU A 127 -7.79 -4.61 -12.06
CA LEU A 127 -8.65 -5.12 -13.14
C LEU A 127 -9.77 -4.15 -13.51
N GLU A 128 -10.36 -3.45 -12.55
CA GLU A 128 -11.42 -2.46 -12.80
C GLU A 128 -10.89 -1.27 -13.58
N ASP A 129 -9.74 -0.75 -13.21
CA ASP A 129 -9.05 0.27 -13.97
C ASP A 129 -8.72 -0.19 -15.38
N ALA A 130 -8.32 -1.43 -15.46
CA ALA A 130 -8.08 -2.07 -16.73
C ALA A 130 -9.36 -2.15 -17.59
N ASN A 131 -10.54 -2.27 -17.04
CA ASN A 131 -11.83 -2.38 -17.76
C ASN A 131 -12.45 -1.05 -18.19
N GLY A 132 -11.86 0.10 -17.85
CA GLY A 132 -12.18 1.32 -18.54
C GLY A 132 -13.27 2.22 -17.96
N ALA A 133 -13.42 2.30 -16.66
CA ALA A 133 -14.44 3.16 -16.04
C ALA A 133 -14.24 4.67 -16.29
N ASP A 134 -13.05 5.13 -16.64
CA ASP A 134 -12.81 6.54 -16.96
C ASP A 134 -11.85 6.74 -18.14
N PRO A 135 -12.36 7.13 -19.32
CA PRO A 135 -11.54 7.36 -20.50
C PRO A 135 -10.69 8.65 -20.42
N THR A 136 -10.95 9.53 -19.48
CA THR A 136 -10.25 10.83 -19.35
C THR A 136 -9.08 10.77 -18.38
N ASN A 137 -9.03 9.73 -17.56
CA ASN A 137 -7.99 9.53 -16.56
C ASN A 137 -6.87 8.62 -17.06
N THR A 138 -5.66 9.07 -16.86
CA THR A 138 -4.43 8.30 -17.06
C THR A 138 -4.50 7.01 -16.25
N PRO A 139 -4.02 5.88 -16.81
CA PRO A 139 -4.30 4.54 -16.28
C PRO A 139 -3.74 4.29 -14.90
N PRO A 140 -4.01 3.16 -14.44
CA PRO A 140 -4.73 2.45 -13.39
C PRO A 140 -4.72 3.13 -12.03
N ALA A 141 -4.28 4.21 -11.95
CA ALA A 141 -3.73 4.82 -10.81
C ALA A 141 -4.62 5.74 -10.03
N ARG A 142 -5.72 6.16 -10.56
CA ARG A 142 -6.66 6.98 -9.80
C ARG A 142 -7.68 6.16 -9.01
N SER A 143 -7.83 4.89 -9.31
CA SER A 143 -8.72 3.98 -8.58
C SER A 143 -8.05 3.35 -7.36
N GLY A 144 -6.71 3.33 -7.30
CA GLY A 144 -5.99 2.82 -6.14
C GLY A 144 -6.24 3.64 -4.88
N PHE A 145 -6.10 3.00 -3.75
CA PHE A 145 -6.23 3.65 -2.45
C PHE A 145 -4.92 4.34 -2.07
N ARG A 146 -5.04 5.51 -1.50
CA ARG A 146 -3.91 6.22 -0.91
C ARG A 146 -3.30 5.39 0.22
N LEU A 147 -2.00 5.25 0.24
CA LEU A 147 -1.29 4.46 1.25
C LEU A 147 -1.37 5.15 2.62
N GLY A 148 -1.53 4.32 3.65
CA GLY A 148 -1.58 4.75 5.03
C GLY A 148 -2.99 5.12 5.51
N ILE A 149 -3.25 4.83 6.77
CA ILE A 149 -4.51 5.09 7.43
C ILE A 149 -4.29 6.25 8.39
N PRO A 150 -5.02 7.37 8.25
CA PRO A 150 -4.84 8.52 9.12
C PRO A 150 -5.44 8.26 10.51
N ALA A 151 -4.95 9.01 11.49
CA ALA A 151 -5.60 9.11 12.78
C ALA A 151 -6.99 9.76 12.63
N PRO A 152 -7.98 9.35 13.43
CA PRO A 152 -9.24 10.09 13.51
C PRO A 152 -9.02 11.53 13.98
N GLY A 153 -9.63 12.49 13.28
CA GLY A 153 -9.42 13.92 13.54
C GLY A 153 -10.06 14.44 14.82
N ASN A 154 -11.00 13.68 15.41
CA ASN A 154 -11.72 14.09 16.62
C ASN A 154 -11.60 13.03 17.71
N ALA A 155 -11.48 13.48 18.96
CA ALA A 155 -11.60 12.60 20.13
C ALA A 155 -13.01 11.98 20.20
N PRO A 156 -13.15 10.76 20.74
CA PRO A 156 -14.46 10.18 20.98
C PRO A 156 -15.19 10.91 22.12
N THR A 157 -16.52 10.92 22.03
CA THR A 157 -17.39 11.46 23.11
C THR A 157 -17.92 10.31 23.95
N THR A 158 -18.19 10.56 25.23
CA THR A 158 -18.66 9.53 26.16
C THR A 158 -19.97 9.90 26.81
N THR A 159 -20.90 8.96 26.89
CA THR A 159 -22.15 9.10 27.62
C THR A 159 -22.37 7.88 28.49
N LYS A 160 -22.34 8.07 29.81
CA LYS A 160 -22.59 6.99 30.77
C LYS A 160 -24.07 6.70 30.93
N SER A 161 -24.38 5.44 31.17
CA SER A 161 -25.71 4.97 31.58
C SER A 161 -25.58 3.89 32.66
N GLY A 162 -26.66 3.64 33.37
CA GLY A 162 -26.64 2.75 34.53
C GLY A 162 -26.44 3.52 35.82
N SER A 163 -26.36 2.79 36.94
CA SER A 163 -26.13 3.34 38.27
C SER A 163 -24.76 2.91 38.74
N ALA A 164 -23.98 3.86 39.24
CA ALA A 164 -22.68 3.57 39.79
C ALA A 164 -22.79 2.60 40.99
N SER A 165 -21.87 1.67 41.07
CA SER A 165 -21.77 0.77 42.25
C SER A 165 -21.50 1.57 43.51
N THR A 166 -22.20 1.24 44.57
CA THR A 166 -21.96 1.85 45.90
C THR A 166 -20.84 1.16 46.66
N THR A 167 -20.35 0.04 46.16
CA THR A 167 -19.36 -0.80 46.84
C THR A 167 -17.99 -0.84 46.14
N GLN A 168 -17.95 -0.38 44.90
CA GLN A 168 -16.73 -0.32 44.09
C GLN A 168 -16.14 1.09 44.10
N THR A 169 -14.82 1.18 44.11
CA THR A 169 -14.12 2.44 43.81
C THR A 169 -14.15 2.66 42.28
N PRO A 170 -14.65 3.79 41.82
CA PRO A 170 -14.63 4.09 40.39
C PRO A 170 -13.20 4.14 39.85
N ASN A 171 -13.02 3.65 38.61
CA ASN A 171 -11.80 3.77 37.86
C ASN A 171 -11.87 4.99 36.92
N ASP A 172 -10.81 5.75 36.85
CA ASP A 172 -10.65 6.81 35.85
C ASP A 172 -10.29 6.18 34.53
N VAL A 173 -11.15 6.38 33.53
CA VAL A 173 -10.97 5.81 32.18
C VAL A 173 -11.08 6.87 31.09
N SER A 174 -10.40 6.66 30.01
CA SER A 174 -10.45 7.44 28.78
C SER A 174 -10.49 6.50 27.58
N TYR A 175 -11.01 6.97 26.47
CA TYR A 175 -11.19 6.19 25.25
C TYR A 175 -10.42 6.81 24.09
N VAL A 176 -9.89 5.95 23.24
CA VAL A 176 -9.41 6.30 21.90
C VAL A 176 -10.02 5.34 20.89
N TYR A 177 -10.08 5.73 19.64
CA TYR A 177 -10.49 4.83 18.56
C TYR A 177 -9.59 4.96 17.36
N THR A 178 -9.55 3.92 16.56
CA THR A 178 -8.76 3.84 15.32
C THR A 178 -9.68 3.57 14.14
N PHE A 179 -9.18 3.90 12.94
CA PHE A 179 -9.75 3.44 11.69
C PHE A 179 -9.03 2.20 11.20
N VAL A 180 -9.79 1.26 10.64
CA VAL A 180 -9.27 0.03 10.03
C VAL A 180 -9.78 -0.04 8.62
N SER A 181 -8.89 -0.14 7.63
CA SER A 181 -9.27 -0.26 6.22
C SER A 181 -9.97 -1.59 5.93
N SER A 182 -10.60 -1.71 4.77
CA SER A 182 -11.18 -2.99 4.34
C SER A 182 -10.12 -4.08 4.10
N PHE A 183 -8.84 -3.71 4.04
CA PHE A 183 -7.72 -4.66 4.02
C PHE A 183 -7.27 -5.10 5.43
N GLY A 184 -7.90 -4.60 6.48
CA GLY A 184 -7.52 -4.89 7.87
C GLY A 184 -6.30 -4.09 8.37
N GLU A 185 -5.89 -3.05 7.66
CA GLU A 185 -4.81 -2.16 8.08
C GLU A 185 -5.34 -1.15 9.10
N GLU A 186 -4.74 -1.11 10.29
CA GLU A 186 -5.15 -0.22 11.37
C GLU A 186 -4.24 1.01 11.42
N GLY A 187 -4.85 2.19 11.52
CA GLY A 187 -4.15 3.47 11.63
C GLY A 187 -3.85 3.90 13.07
N PRO A 188 -3.22 5.06 13.24
CA PRO A 188 -3.00 5.66 14.56
C PRO A 188 -4.31 5.96 15.29
N PRO A 189 -4.29 6.03 16.64
CA PRO A 189 -5.47 6.36 17.43
C PRO A 189 -5.82 7.85 17.34
N SER A 190 -7.07 8.15 17.66
CA SER A 190 -7.55 9.50 17.91
C SER A 190 -6.87 10.14 19.13
N ALA A 191 -7.05 11.45 19.30
CA ALA A 191 -6.87 12.04 20.62
C ALA A 191 -7.79 11.34 21.65
N PRO A 192 -7.36 11.22 22.92
CA PRO A 192 -8.17 10.59 23.96
C PRO A 192 -9.42 11.41 24.29
N SER A 193 -10.50 10.74 24.71
CA SER A 193 -11.67 11.38 25.28
C SER A 193 -11.36 12.08 26.61
N ASP A 194 -12.29 12.88 27.08
CA ASP A 194 -12.29 13.31 28.49
C ASP A 194 -12.27 12.08 29.41
N ILE A 195 -11.64 12.25 30.56
CA ILE A 195 -11.60 11.21 31.60
C ILE A 195 -12.97 11.13 32.28
N ILE A 196 -13.48 9.93 32.41
CA ILE A 196 -14.71 9.64 33.14
C ILE A 196 -14.45 8.61 34.24
N GLN A 197 -15.21 8.67 35.32
CA GLN A 197 -15.19 7.66 36.36
C GLN A 197 -16.20 6.57 36.04
N LEU A 198 -15.77 5.32 36.06
CA LEU A 198 -16.54 4.15 35.68
C LEU A 198 -16.47 3.07 36.74
N THR A 199 -17.63 2.49 37.08
CA THR A 199 -17.75 1.24 37.89
C THR A 199 -18.29 0.14 36.97
N ASP A 200 -18.06 -1.14 37.33
CA ASP A 200 -18.45 -2.30 36.49
C ASP A 200 -19.98 -2.44 36.29
N THR A 201 -20.78 -1.67 37.04
CA THR A 201 -22.24 -1.65 36.89
C THR A 201 -22.76 -0.59 35.92
N GLU A 202 -21.87 0.22 35.37
CA GLU A 202 -22.19 1.26 34.41
C GLU A 202 -21.76 0.82 33.01
N THR A 203 -22.47 1.32 32.01
CA THR A 203 -22.12 1.17 30.58
C THR A 203 -21.82 2.52 29.97
N VAL A 204 -20.98 2.55 28.97
CA VAL A 204 -20.62 3.78 28.27
C VAL A 204 -20.97 3.67 26.79
N VAL A 205 -21.77 4.57 26.30
CA VAL A 205 -21.95 4.76 24.86
C VAL A 205 -20.89 5.74 24.39
N VAL A 206 -19.98 5.26 23.58
CA VAL A 206 -18.86 6.04 23.06
C VAL A 206 -19.19 6.47 21.63
N GLY A 207 -19.26 7.78 21.43
CA GLY A 207 -19.42 8.39 20.10
C GLY A 207 -18.11 8.32 19.35
N VAL A 208 -18.11 7.61 18.23
CA VAL A 208 -16.98 7.47 17.31
C VAL A 208 -17.38 8.14 15.98
N PRO A 209 -17.00 9.41 15.74
CA PRO A 209 -17.41 10.14 14.56
C PRO A 209 -17.22 9.34 13.27
N SER A 210 -18.09 9.61 12.31
CA SER A 210 -17.96 9.04 10.97
C SER A 210 -16.64 9.46 10.35
N PHE A 211 -16.14 8.62 9.46
CA PHE A 211 -15.01 9.00 8.63
C PHE A 211 -15.38 10.30 7.86
N PRO A 212 -14.47 11.28 7.80
CA PRO A 212 -14.74 12.50 7.06
C PRO A 212 -15.05 12.19 5.60
N THR A 213 -16.18 12.70 5.10
CA THR A 213 -16.58 12.54 3.70
C THR A 213 -16.14 13.71 2.82
N SER A 214 -15.46 14.70 3.38
CA SER A 214 -14.96 15.89 2.70
C SER A 214 -13.57 16.28 3.19
N GLY A 215 -12.70 16.72 2.29
CA GLY A 215 -11.32 17.04 2.55
C GLY A 215 -10.36 15.93 2.08
N ASP A 216 -9.12 15.99 2.50
CA ASP A 216 -8.06 15.06 2.08
C ASP A 216 -8.34 13.57 2.39
N PHE A 217 -9.28 13.32 3.29
CA PHE A 217 -9.71 11.98 3.66
C PHE A 217 -10.67 11.32 2.66
N THR A 218 -11.31 12.09 1.78
CA THR A 218 -12.15 11.54 0.71
C THR A 218 -11.37 10.91 -0.42
N ASP A 219 -10.06 11.09 -0.42
CA ASP A 219 -9.17 10.54 -1.41
C ASP A 219 -8.90 9.05 -1.17
N ASN A 220 -9.98 8.28 -1.23
CA ASN A 220 -9.87 6.86 -1.53
C ASN A 220 -8.88 6.09 -0.63
N ARG A 221 -9.09 6.14 0.69
CA ARG A 221 -8.25 5.43 1.66
C ARG A 221 -8.75 4.04 2.04
N ASN A 222 -9.56 3.44 1.20
CA ASN A 222 -10.15 2.13 1.42
C ASN A 222 -11.08 2.03 2.66
N PHE A 223 -11.84 3.10 2.93
CA PHE A 223 -12.93 3.11 3.90
C PHE A 223 -14.26 2.87 3.22
N ASN A 224 -14.46 1.65 2.80
CA ASN A 224 -15.66 1.17 2.12
C ASN A 224 -16.20 -0.08 2.85
N ALA A 225 -17.05 -0.83 2.19
CA ALA A 225 -17.60 -2.05 2.75
C ALA A 225 -16.49 -2.98 3.26
N GLY A 226 -16.55 -3.34 4.53
CA GLY A 226 -15.55 -4.14 5.23
C GLY A 226 -14.60 -3.34 6.12
N ALA A 227 -14.51 -2.02 5.97
CA ALA A 227 -13.75 -1.16 6.87
C ALA A 227 -14.41 -1.09 8.25
N LYS A 228 -13.61 -0.86 9.28
CA LYS A 228 -14.03 -0.90 10.69
C LYS A 228 -13.53 0.30 11.48
N LYS A 229 -14.12 0.47 12.66
CA LYS A 229 -13.60 1.29 13.74
C LYS A 229 -13.38 0.43 14.95
N ARG A 230 -12.24 0.55 15.61
CA ARG A 230 -11.89 -0.14 16.84
C ARG A 230 -11.85 0.83 17.99
N LEU A 231 -12.48 0.47 19.10
CA LEU A 231 -12.50 1.23 20.34
C LEU A 231 -11.56 0.61 21.34
N TYR A 232 -10.81 1.47 22.01
CA TYR A 232 -9.90 1.10 23.08
C TYR A 232 -10.17 1.95 24.31
N ARG A 233 -10.08 1.33 25.50
CA ARG A 233 -10.23 1.97 26.80
C ARG A 233 -8.92 1.92 27.55
N SER A 234 -8.58 3.02 28.24
CA SER A 234 -7.44 3.01 29.18
C SER A 234 -7.69 2.03 30.30
N ASN A 235 -6.71 1.18 30.57
CA ASN A 235 -6.70 0.25 31.69
C ASN A 235 -5.41 0.45 32.49
N THR A 236 -5.55 0.75 33.75
CA THR A 236 -4.43 1.04 34.66
C THR A 236 -4.02 -0.24 35.38
N GLY A 237 -2.91 -0.81 34.96
CA GLY A 237 -2.28 -1.92 35.63
C GLY A 237 -1.35 -1.46 36.76
N SER A 238 -0.70 -2.41 37.41
CA SER A 238 0.25 -2.14 38.52
C SER A 238 1.52 -1.40 38.08
N THR A 239 1.84 -1.42 36.79
CA THR A 239 3.07 -0.86 36.24
C THR A 239 2.86 0.34 35.31
N ASN A 240 1.77 0.35 34.56
CA ASN A 240 1.46 1.42 33.61
C ASN A 240 -0.03 1.43 33.25
N THR A 241 -0.44 2.49 32.53
CA THR A 241 -1.75 2.59 31.90
C THR A 241 -1.58 2.32 30.40
N THR A 242 -2.38 1.41 29.87
CA THR A 242 -2.41 1.07 28.45
C THR A 242 -3.82 1.19 27.91
N PHE A 243 -3.96 1.43 26.62
CA PHE A 243 -5.24 1.33 25.93
C PHE A 243 -5.45 -0.11 25.48
N GLN A 244 -6.57 -0.71 25.88
CA GLN A 244 -6.93 -2.09 25.54
C GLN A 244 -8.23 -2.15 24.76
N PHE A 245 -8.30 -3.11 23.87
CA PHE A 245 -9.42 -3.30 22.95
C PHE A 245 -10.74 -3.57 23.68
N VAL A 246 -11.73 -2.78 23.35
CA VAL A 246 -13.12 -2.92 23.83
C VAL A 246 -13.97 -3.65 22.81
N ALA A 247 -14.15 -3.06 21.66
CA ALA A 247 -15.05 -3.58 20.62
C ALA A 247 -14.70 -2.99 19.26
N GLU A 248 -15.24 -3.62 18.22
CA GLU A 248 -15.15 -3.19 16.84
C GLU A 248 -16.55 -2.97 16.27
N THR A 249 -16.68 -1.99 15.38
CA THR A 249 -17.93 -1.72 14.67
C THR A 249 -17.66 -1.42 13.20
N ASP A 250 -18.72 -1.49 12.38
CA ASP A 250 -18.61 -1.09 10.97
C ASP A 250 -18.29 0.41 10.84
N TYR A 251 -17.57 0.75 9.78
CA TYR A 251 -17.11 2.12 9.52
C TYR A 251 -18.24 3.16 9.46
N THR A 252 -19.47 2.75 9.11
CA THR A 252 -20.65 3.60 9.04
C THR A 252 -21.26 3.91 10.40
N ASN A 253 -21.02 3.08 11.43
CA ASN A 253 -21.59 3.29 12.75
C ASN A 253 -20.89 4.45 13.47
N THR A 254 -21.65 5.22 14.21
CA THR A 254 -21.16 6.41 14.92
C THR A 254 -21.03 6.21 16.42
N THR A 255 -21.41 5.05 16.92
CA THR A 255 -21.34 4.71 18.34
C THR A 255 -20.88 3.29 18.56
N ILE A 256 -20.18 3.07 19.67
CA ILE A 256 -19.83 1.76 20.21
C ILE A 256 -20.21 1.76 21.70
N THR A 257 -20.84 0.69 22.16
CA THR A 257 -21.17 0.53 23.57
C THR A 257 -20.06 -0.26 24.25
N ASP A 258 -19.57 0.27 25.38
CA ASP A 258 -18.67 -0.42 26.30
C ASP A 258 -19.46 -0.86 27.51
N ASP A 259 -19.62 -2.16 27.66
CA ASP A 259 -20.27 -2.86 28.77
C ASP A 259 -19.30 -3.88 29.43
N LYS A 260 -18.01 -3.72 29.20
CA LYS A 260 -16.99 -4.67 29.66
C LYS A 260 -16.41 -4.29 31.02
N ASP A 261 -16.20 -5.31 31.82
CA ASP A 261 -15.36 -5.21 33.00
C ASP A 261 -13.89 -4.98 32.62
N ALA A 262 -13.09 -4.49 33.54
CA ALA A 262 -11.69 -4.15 33.27
C ALA A 262 -10.82 -5.38 32.92
N ASP A 263 -11.18 -6.55 33.42
CA ASP A 263 -10.50 -7.82 33.15
C ASP A 263 -10.95 -8.51 31.86
N ALA A 264 -12.07 -8.04 31.26
CA ALA A 264 -12.61 -8.53 29.99
C ALA A 264 -12.11 -7.75 28.77
N LEU A 265 -11.23 -6.78 28.95
CA LEU A 265 -10.62 -6.03 27.86
C LEU A 265 -9.64 -6.90 27.06
N GLY A 266 -9.57 -6.63 25.77
CA GLY A 266 -8.73 -7.40 24.84
C GLY A 266 -7.28 -6.91 24.76
N GLU A 267 -6.71 -7.03 23.58
CA GLU A 267 -5.32 -6.72 23.29
C GLU A 267 -4.98 -5.24 23.52
N VAL A 268 -3.72 -4.97 23.83
CA VAL A 268 -3.21 -3.60 23.92
C VAL A 268 -3.19 -2.98 22.51
N LEU A 269 -3.54 -1.71 22.44
CA LEU A 269 -3.50 -0.92 21.20
C LEU A 269 -2.10 -1.01 20.56
N PRO A 270 -1.98 -1.55 19.34
CA PRO A 270 -0.68 -1.77 18.70
C PRO A 270 -0.12 -0.49 18.05
N SER A 271 -0.97 0.49 17.82
CA SER A 271 -0.67 1.66 16.98
C SER A 271 -0.44 2.96 17.75
N SER A 272 -0.15 2.88 19.08
CA SER A 272 0.00 4.08 19.93
C SER A 272 1.10 5.04 19.46
N ASP A 273 2.17 4.49 18.88
CA ASP A 273 3.35 5.25 18.47
C ASP A 273 3.44 5.41 16.93
N TRP A 274 2.41 5.04 16.20
CA TRP A 274 2.41 5.15 14.76
C TRP A 274 2.24 6.60 14.33
N ILE A 275 3.06 6.99 13.37
CA ILE A 275 2.95 8.27 12.69
C ILE A 275 1.93 8.10 11.57
N GLY A 276 1.05 9.07 11.40
CA GLY A 276 0.10 9.11 10.29
C GLY A 276 0.80 9.15 8.93
N PRO A 277 0.05 9.02 7.84
CA PRO A 277 0.61 9.07 6.50
C PRO A 277 1.44 10.35 6.30
N PRO A 278 2.70 10.22 5.84
CA PRO A 278 3.63 11.36 5.75
C PRO A 278 3.21 12.46 4.78
N ASP A 279 2.36 12.14 3.87
CA ASP A 279 1.88 12.98 2.78
C ASP A 279 0.90 14.10 3.20
N ASP A 280 0.35 14.04 4.40
CA ASP A 280 -0.60 15.03 4.90
C ASP A 280 0.08 16.19 5.67
N ASP A 281 1.36 16.06 5.98
CA ASP A 281 2.12 17.08 6.72
C ASP A 281 3.23 17.68 5.86
N THR A 282 2.93 18.78 5.20
CA THR A 282 3.89 19.54 4.40
C THR A 282 4.98 20.20 5.24
N THR A 283 4.84 20.23 6.56
CA THR A 283 5.87 20.76 7.47
C THR A 283 6.94 19.71 7.73
N LEU A 284 6.52 18.47 7.95
CA LEU A 284 7.43 17.33 8.13
C LEU A 284 8.00 16.83 6.80
N TYR A 285 7.23 16.93 5.72
CA TYR A 285 7.59 16.44 4.38
C TYR A 285 7.49 17.53 3.33
N PRO A 286 8.34 18.58 3.42
CA PRO A 286 8.25 19.75 2.51
C PRO A 286 8.59 19.41 1.06
N ASP A 287 9.31 18.31 0.83
CA ASP A 287 9.72 17.87 -0.51
C ASP A 287 8.64 17.06 -1.25
N GLY A 288 7.47 16.91 -0.63
CA GLY A 288 6.33 16.21 -1.22
C GLY A 288 6.24 14.72 -0.83
N PRO A 289 5.39 13.96 -1.50
CA PRO A 289 5.12 12.59 -1.15
C PRO A 289 6.31 11.66 -1.38
N MET A 290 6.34 10.56 -0.63
CA MET A 290 7.39 9.54 -0.76
C MET A 290 7.42 8.92 -2.15
N ILE A 291 8.61 8.78 -2.71
CA ILE A 291 8.90 8.13 -3.98
C ILE A 291 9.99 7.07 -3.80
N ASN A 292 10.27 6.29 -4.85
CA ASN A 292 11.34 5.29 -4.87
C ASN A 292 11.12 4.10 -3.92
N LEU A 293 9.89 3.61 -3.83
CA LEU A 293 9.56 2.41 -3.06
C LEU A 293 10.35 1.20 -3.58
N ILE A 294 11.00 0.48 -2.67
CA ILE A 294 11.74 -0.74 -2.97
C ILE A 294 11.32 -1.90 -2.05
N PRO A 295 11.26 -3.12 -2.57
CA PRO A 295 11.06 -4.29 -1.73
C PRO A 295 12.38 -4.66 -1.03
N LEU A 296 12.30 -4.89 0.28
CA LEU A 296 13.39 -5.43 1.07
C LEU A 296 13.12 -6.92 1.38
N ALA A 297 14.16 -7.62 1.84
CA ALA A 297 14.01 -8.99 2.31
C ALA A 297 13.00 -9.08 3.48
N GLN A 298 12.38 -10.24 3.65
CA GLN A 298 11.45 -10.55 4.74
C GLN A 298 10.13 -9.74 4.74
N GLY A 299 9.70 -9.27 3.58
CA GLY A 299 8.40 -8.63 3.46
C GLY A 299 8.36 -7.18 3.97
N VAL A 300 9.49 -6.50 4.00
CA VAL A 300 9.58 -5.08 4.33
C VAL A 300 9.61 -4.27 3.03
N MET A 301 9.03 -3.08 3.06
CA MET A 301 9.14 -2.08 2.01
C MET A 301 9.77 -0.80 2.57
N ALA A 302 10.59 -0.13 1.80
CA ALA A 302 11.24 1.13 2.14
C ALA A 302 11.20 2.12 0.98
#